data_84b09d8ace11ff1fdd0edd31b151b44e
#
_entry.id   84b09d8ace11ff1fdd0edd31b151b44e
#
_cell.length_a   1.000
_cell.length_b   1.000
_cell.length_c   1.000
_cell.angle_alpha   90.00
_cell.angle_beta   90.00
_cell.angle_gamma   90.00
#
_symmetry.space_group_name_H-M   'P 1'
#
loop_
_entity.id
_entity.type
_entity.pdbx_description
1 polymer ?
#
loop_
_entity_poly.entity_id
_entity_poly.type
_entity_poly.pdbx_seq_one_letter_code
_entity_poly.pdbx_strand_id
1 'polypeptide(L)'
;ALGRKNFIISNSNRDAVTWIDSWPNWPVACNGLNVFGPKSSGKSHLGAVWQSRSKAVQLNNPIVDIMKVPEILNNKKNVIIDGFDESWPGIPILHLYNLIKEREGFLIIISSKPLAQLEVLPADLSSRLSTLPVVEIKQPDDELIKQVMQKLFEDRLIADVEIFENPIKRTYTQDGKINFNGGD
;
A
#
# COMPACT_ATOMS: atom_id res chain seq x y z
N ALA A 1 2.44 -12.20 -4.10
CA ALA A 1 2.04 -11.28 -3.04
C ALA A 1 3.11 -10.22 -2.82
N LEU A 2 2.72 -8.93 -2.84
CA LEU A 2 3.62 -7.80 -2.61
C LEU A 2 3.89 -7.68 -1.09
N GLY A 3 4.92 -8.35 -0.62
CA GLY A 3 5.32 -8.31 0.79
C GLY A 3 6.43 -7.31 1.08
N ARG A 4 6.66 -7.02 2.37
CA ARG A 4 7.72 -6.11 2.84
C ARG A 4 9.11 -6.52 2.33
N LYS A 5 9.39 -7.82 2.25
CA LYS A 5 10.68 -8.35 1.77
C LYS A 5 10.98 -8.01 0.31
N ASN A 6 9.95 -7.73 -0.47
CA ASN A 6 10.08 -7.39 -1.88
C ASN A 6 10.16 -5.89 -2.13
N PHE A 7 10.05 -5.08 -1.07
CA PHE A 7 10.11 -3.63 -1.17
C PHE A 7 11.55 -3.15 -1.04
N ILE A 8 12.04 -2.49 -2.08
CA ILE A 8 13.40 -1.97 -2.12
C ILE A 8 13.42 -0.54 -1.55
N ILE A 9 14.28 -0.31 -0.57
CA ILE A 9 14.45 1.00 0.08
C ILE A 9 15.50 1.79 -0.69
N SER A 10 15.16 3.06 -1.00
CA SER A 10 16.08 4.03 -1.58
C SER A 10 15.85 5.40 -0.97
N ASN A 11 16.61 6.40 -1.40
CA ASN A 11 16.39 7.78 -0.97
C ASN A 11 15.01 8.33 -1.36
N SER A 12 14.38 7.75 -2.41
CA SER A 12 13.06 8.18 -2.87
C SER A 12 11.91 7.79 -1.93
N ASN A 13 12.07 6.77 -1.10
CA ASN A 13 10.99 6.21 -0.26
C ASN A 13 11.39 5.95 1.20
N ARG A 14 12.60 6.25 1.61
CA ARG A 14 13.15 5.88 2.93
C ARG A 14 12.30 6.35 4.10
N ASP A 15 11.88 7.60 4.09
CA ASP A 15 11.07 8.17 5.20
C ASP A 15 9.71 7.48 5.30
N ALA A 16 9.06 7.26 4.18
CA ALA A 16 7.79 6.55 4.13
C ALA A 16 7.92 5.11 4.64
N VAL A 17 8.96 4.39 4.24
CA VAL A 17 9.24 3.03 4.71
C VAL A 17 9.51 3.01 6.21
N THR A 18 10.25 3.98 6.74
CA THR A 18 10.52 4.10 8.19
C THR A 18 9.22 4.28 8.97
N TRP A 19 8.30 5.10 8.50
CA TRP A 19 6.98 5.24 9.11
C TRP A 19 6.20 3.93 9.14
N ILE A 20 6.14 3.24 8.01
CA ILE A 20 5.40 1.98 7.90
C ILE A 20 6.03 0.89 8.79
N ASP A 21 7.34 0.79 8.81
CA ASP A 21 8.05 -0.21 9.63
C ASP A 21 7.88 0.04 11.14
N SER A 22 7.76 1.30 11.56
CA SER A 22 7.56 1.66 12.97
C SER A 22 6.13 1.43 13.47
N TRP A 23 5.15 1.29 12.57
CA TRP A 23 3.78 1.04 12.97
C TRP A 23 3.66 -0.26 13.80
N PRO A 24 2.87 -0.31 14.87
CA PRO A 24 1.96 0.70 15.39
C PRO A 24 2.56 1.71 16.39
N ASN A 25 3.87 1.71 16.58
CA ASN A 25 4.59 2.55 17.55
C ASN A 25 4.77 3.98 17.03
N TRP A 26 3.69 4.60 16.57
CA TRP A 26 3.70 5.99 16.17
C TRP A 26 3.59 6.92 17.38
N PRO A 27 3.95 8.21 17.26
CA PRO A 27 3.83 9.15 18.37
C PRO A 27 2.43 9.17 18.98
N VAL A 28 2.36 9.45 20.26
CA VAL A 28 1.08 9.58 20.99
C VAL A 28 0.16 10.57 20.27
N ALA A 29 -1.11 10.22 20.14
CA ALA A 29 -2.15 10.94 19.40
C ALA A 29 -1.97 10.95 17.86
N CYS A 30 -0.93 10.35 17.31
CA CYS A 30 -0.80 10.14 15.87
C CYS A 30 -1.60 8.90 15.44
N ASN A 31 -2.74 9.13 14.81
CA ASN A 31 -3.61 8.05 14.34
C ASN A 31 -3.61 7.86 12.82
N GLY A 32 -2.70 8.48 12.12
CA GLY A 32 -2.65 8.35 10.67
C GLY A 32 -1.41 8.95 10.03
N LEU A 33 -1.35 8.78 8.73
CA LEU A 33 -0.23 9.21 7.88
C LEU A 33 -0.76 9.58 6.50
N ASN A 34 -0.29 10.68 5.95
CA ASN A 34 -0.47 11.02 4.55
C ASN A 34 0.79 10.66 3.76
N VAL A 35 0.65 9.75 2.83
CA VAL A 35 1.71 9.38 1.88
C VAL A 35 1.36 9.98 0.52
N PHE A 36 2.20 10.85 0.00
CA PHE A 36 1.95 11.47 -1.30
C PHE A 36 3.14 11.29 -2.24
N GLY A 37 2.88 11.47 -3.50
CA GLY A 37 3.89 11.41 -4.55
C GLY A 37 3.28 11.19 -5.92
N PRO A 38 4.08 11.26 -6.98
CA PRO A 38 3.59 11.09 -8.35
C PRO A 38 3.11 9.67 -8.61
N LYS A 39 2.39 9.49 -9.71
CA LYS A 39 2.00 8.17 -10.19
C LYS A 39 3.22 7.26 -10.34
N SER A 40 3.04 5.98 -10.06
CA SER A 40 4.08 4.95 -10.23
C SER A 40 5.33 5.18 -9.35
N SER A 41 5.20 5.90 -8.25
CA SER A 41 6.28 6.09 -7.27
C SER A 41 6.38 4.98 -6.21
N GLY A 42 5.44 4.04 -6.21
CA GLY A 42 5.41 2.93 -5.24
C GLY A 42 4.50 3.14 -4.03
N LYS A 43 3.68 4.19 -4.01
CA LYS A 43 2.75 4.48 -2.90
C LYS A 43 1.79 3.34 -2.61
N SER A 44 1.15 2.82 -3.65
CA SER A 44 0.18 1.72 -3.51
C SER A 44 0.84 0.43 -3.05
N HIS A 45 2.07 0.17 -3.48
CA HIS A 45 2.85 -0.97 -2.99
C HIS A 45 3.14 -0.84 -1.48
N LEU A 46 3.58 0.33 -1.04
CA LEU A 46 3.80 0.60 0.38
C LEU A 46 2.51 0.47 1.19
N GLY A 47 1.40 0.97 0.65
CA GLY A 47 0.08 0.78 1.21
C GLY A 47 -0.30 -0.69 1.38
N ALA A 48 -0.04 -1.52 0.37
CA ALA A 48 -0.28 -2.96 0.43
C ALA A 48 0.56 -3.66 1.50
N VAL A 49 1.80 -3.24 1.70
CA VAL A 49 2.66 -3.73 2.79
C VAL A 49 2.03 -3.45 4.15
N TRP A 50 1.58 -2.23 4.37
CA TRP A 50 0.92 -1.87 5.62
C TRP A 50 -0.42 -2.58 5.81
N GLN A 51 -1.23 -2.68 4.75
CA GLN A 51 -2.50 -3.41 4.78
C GLN A 51 -2.33 -4.86 5.20
N SER A 52 -1.30 -5.53 4.71
CA SER A 52 -0.98 -6.91 5.07
C SER A 52 -0.74 -7.07 6.58
N ARG A 53 -0.05 -6.11 7.22
CA ARG A 53 0.23 -6.12 8.66
C ARG A 53 -0.97 -5.68 9.50
N SER A 54 -1.61 -4.59 9.09
CA SER A 54 -2.66 -3.92 9.87
C SER A 54 -4.04 -4.52 9.68
N LYS A 55 -4.24 -5.33 8.64
CA LYS A 55 -5.55 -5.84 8.20
C LYS A 55 -6.52 -4.71 7.88
N ALA A 56 -6.00 -3.58 7.41
CA ALA A 56 -6.78 -2.41 7.06
C ALA A 56 -7.79 -2.69 5.95
N VAL A 57 -8.94 -2.02 6.04
CA VAL A 57 -9.87 -1.91 4.91
C VAL A 57 -9.25 -0.99 3.88
N GLN A 58 -9.20 -1.43 2.63
CA GLN A 58 -8.73 -0.61 1.52
C GLN A 58 -9.89 0.02 0.78
N LEU A 59 -9.82 1.34 0.61
CA LEU A 59 -10.77 2.13 -0.14
C LEU A 59 -10.08 2.76 -1.35
N ASN A 60 -10.52 2.38 -2.54
CA ASN A 60 -10.00 2.91 -3.81
C ASN A 60 -11.01 3.83 -4.50
N ASN A 61 -12.24 3.91 -3.99
CA ASN A 61 -13.31 4.71 -4.56
C ASN A 61 -13.99 5.55 -3.49
N PRO A 62 -14.49 6.74 -3.84
CA PRO A 62 -15.19 7.61 -2.92
C PRO A 62 -16.37 6.95 -2.21
N ILE A 63 -16.50 7.23 -0.92
CA ILE A 63 -17.73 6.94 -0.16
C ILE A 63 -18.65 8.11 -0.33
N VAL A 64 -19.85 7.87 -0.84
CA VAL A 64 -20.86 8.91 -1.09
C VAL A 64 -21.87 8.98 0.06
N ASP A 65 -22.21 7.84 0.64
CA ASP A 65 -23.23 7.73 1.68
C ASP A 65 -22.60 7.51 3.06
N ILE A 66 -22.80 8.46 3.95
CA ILE A 66 -22.29 8.39 5.33
C ILE A 66 -22.85 7.19 6.11
N MET A 67 -24.05 6.74 5.77
CA MET A 67 -24.69 5.58 6.44
C MET A 67 -23.94 4.28 6.16
N LYS A 68 -23.17 4.23 5.10
CA LYS A 68 -22.36 3.06 4.74
C LYS A 68 -21.00 3.00 5.47
N VAL A 69 -20.57 4.09 6.08
CA VAL A 69 -19.26 4.14 6.76
C VAL A 69 -19.11 3.05 7.82
N PRO A 70 -20.04 2.84 8.76
CA PRO A 70 -19.91 1.76 9.73
C PRO A 70 -19.92 0.37 9.08
N GLU A 71 -20.73 0.18 8.03
CA GLU A 71 -20.82 -1.08 7.29
C GLU A 71 -19.49 -1.40 6.56
N ILE A 72 -18.91 -0.41 5.90
CA ILE A 72 -17.61 -0.54 5.20
C ILE A 72 -16.51 -0.91 6.20
N LEU A 73 -16.48 -0.27 7.34
CA LEU A 73 -15.48 -0.54 8.38
C LEU A 73 -15.74 -1.88 9.08
N ASN A 74 -17.02 -2.27 9.20
CA ASN A 74 -17.46 -3.46 9.92
C ASN A 74 -16.84 -3.53 11.32
N ASN A 75 -16.15 -4.60 11.67
CA ASN A 75 -15.44 -4.77 12.94
C ASN A 75 -13.97 -4.32 12.90
N LYS A 76 -13.53 -3.73 11.80
CA LYS A 76 -12.14 -3.27 11.63
C LYS A 76 -11.97 -1.85 12.09
N LYS A 77 -10.73 -1.46 12.35
CA LYS A 77 -10.39 -0.12 12.83
C LYS A 77 -9.33 0.60 12.00
N ASN A 78 -8.63 -0.14 11.15
CA ASN A 78 -7.58 0.41 10.30
C ASN A 78 -8.08 0.55 8.87
N VAL A 79 -7.77 1.67 8.24
CA VAL A 79 -8.21 1.99 6.88
C VAL A 79 -7.05 2.57 6.08
N ILE A 80 -6.98 2.18 4.82
CA ILE A 80 -6.13 2.82 3.83
C ILE A 80 -7.01 3.36 2.70
N ILE A 81 -6.84 4.64 2.39
CA ILE A 81 -7.47 5.28 1.24
C ILE A 81 -6.40 5.46 0.19
N ASP A 82 -6.58 4.85 -0.96
CA ASP A 82 -5.65 4.97 -2.09
C ASP A 82 -6.28 5.80 -3.21
N GLY A 83 -5.61 6.89 -3.56
CA GLY A 83 -6.09 7.80 -4.59
C GLY A 83 -7.04 8.88 -4.09
N PHE A 84 -6.81 9.41 -2.90
CA PHE A 84 -7.60 10.51 -2.35
C PHE A 84 -7.32 11.81 -3.11
N ASP A 85 -8.39 12.48 -3.54
CA ASP A 85 -8.35 13.77 -4.20
C ASP A 85 -9.64 14.58 -3.94
N GLU A 86 -9.80 15.70 -4.63
CA GLU A 86 -10.95 16.59 -4.48
C GLU A 86 -12.29 15.95 -4.91
N SER A 87 -12.29 14.84 -5.63
CA SER A 87 -13.51 14.13 -6.03
C SER A 87 -14.17 13.36 -4.88
N TRP A 88 -13.44 13.14 -3.79
CA TRP A 88 -13.98 12.45 -2.61
C TRP A 88 -14.85 13.41 -1.79
N PRO A 89 -16.14 13.09 -1.54
CA PRO A 89 -16.96 13.90 -0.65
C PRO A 89 -16.36 13.98 0.75
N GLY A 90 -16.20 15.19 1.28
CA GLY A 90 -15.52 15.39 2.54
C GLY A 90 -16.29 14.90 3.76
N ILE A 91 -17.61 14.97 3.75
CA ILE A 91 -18.43 14.58 4.92
C ILE A 91 -18.30 13.09 5.25
N PRO A 92 -18.42 12.15 4.30
CA PRO A 92 -18.19 10.73 4.59
C PRO A 92 -16.79 10.45 5.13
N ILE A 93 -15.77 11.14 4.62
CA ILE A 93 -14.39 10.99 5.10
C ILE A 93 -14.23 11.50 6.53
N LEU A 94 -14.90 12.61 6.87
CA LEU A 94 -14.92 13.10 8.25
C LEU A 94 -15.54 12.08 9.21
N HIS A 95 -16.65 11.49 8.83
CA HIS A 95 -17.30 10.42 9.61
C HIS A 95 -16.39 9.19 9.75
N LEU A 96 -15.73 8.78 8.67
CA LEU A 96 -14.78 7.68 8.69
C LEU A 96 -13.61 7.98 9.63
N TYR A 97 -13.02 9.17 9.54
CA TYR A 97 -11.93 9.60 10.42
C TYR A 97 -12.33 9.55 11.89
N ASN A 98 -13.49 10.08 12.23
CA ASN A 98 -13.99 10.09 13.61
C ASN A 98 -14.22 8.68 14.14
N LEU A 99 -14.77 7.79 13.32
CA LEU A 99 -15.02 6.40 13.69
C LEU A 99 -13.71 5.62 13.90
N ILE A 100 -12.72 5.83 13.05
CA ILE A 100 -11.38 5.24 13.19
C ILE A 100 -10.76 5.70 14.53
N LYS A 101 -10.85 6.99 14.83
CA LYS A 101 -10.32 7.55 16.07
C LYS A 101 -11.03 6.99 17.30
N GLU A 102 -12.36 6.88 17.28
CA GLU A 102 -13.15 6.29 18.34
C GLU A 102 -12.76 4.82 18.61
N ARG A 103 -12.46 4.08 17.54
CA ARG A 103 -12.01 2.68 17.63
C ARG A 103 -10.52 2.53 17.94
N GLU A 104 -9.80 3.61 18.19
CA GLU A 104 -8.36 3.61 18.39
C GLU A 104 -7.60 2.95 17.22
N GLY A 105 -8.06 3.21 16.01
CA GLY A 105 -7.49 2.71 14.78
C GLY A 105 -6.54 3.70 14.11
N PHE A 106 -6.07 3.31 12.92
CA PHE A 106 -5.13 4.08 12.13
C PHE A 106 -5.63 4.28 10.70
N LEU A 107 -5.29 5.43 10.13
CA LEU A 107 -5.66 5.81 8.77
C LEU A 107 -4.42 6.18 7.97
N ILE A 108 -4.22 5.52 6.83
CA ILE A 108 -3.26 5.99 5.82
C ILE A 108 -4.03 6.54 4.64
N ILE A 109 -3.69 7.75 4.24
CA ILE A 109 -4.22 8.39 3.03
C ILE A 109 -3.11 8.52 2.01
N ILE A 110 -3.32 7.92 0.85
CA ILE A 110 -2.42 8.02 -0.31
C ILE A 110 -3.01 9.03 -1.28
N SER A 111 -2.21 10.02 -1.65
CA SER A 111 -2.60 11.11 -2.55
C SER A 111 -1.46 11.47 -3.49
N SER A 112 -1.76 12.20 -4.57
CA SER A 112 -0.74 12.68 -5.50
C SER A 112 0.00 13.92 -5.00
N LYS A 113 -0.65 14.71 -4.14
CA LYS A 113 -0.11 15.92 -3.51
C LYS A 113 -0.47 15.95 -2.03
N PRO A 114 0.23 16.71 -1.19
CA PRO A 114 -0.11 16.83 0.22
C PRO A 114 -1.58 17.25 0.43
N LEU A 115 -2.23 16.69 1.44
CA LEU A 115 -3.65 16.99 1.71
C LEU A 115 -3.90 18.48 1.98
N ALA A 116 -2.92 19.20 2.51
CA ALA A 116 -3.01 20.63 2.74
C ALA A 116 -3.13 21.45 1.44
N GLN A 117 -2.78 20.88 0.30
CA GLN A 117 -2.90 21.53 -1.02
C GLN A 117 -4.23 21.23 -1.73
N LEU A 118 -5.11 20.43 -1.13
CA LEU A 118 -6.44 20.15 -1.66
C LEU A 118 -7.37 21.34 -1.38
N GLU A 119 -8.01 21.89 -2.42
CA GLU A 119 -8.70 23.17 -2.35
C GLU A 119 -10.09 23.11 -1.72
N VAL A 120 -10.76 21.98 -1.74
CA VAL A 120 -12.19 21.90 -1.35
C VAL A 120 -12.42 20.81 -0.32
N LEU A 121 -11.92 21.03 0.90
CA LEU A 121 -12.28 20.19 2.03
C LEU A 121 -13.10 20.99 3.04
N PRO A 122 -14.13 20.39 3.68
CA PRO A 122 -14.79 20.99 4.83
C PRO A 122 -13.76 21.39 5.89
N ALA A 123 -13.96 22.54 6.55
CA ALA A 123 -13.00 23.08 7.51
C ALA A 123 -12.66 22.09 8.64
N ASP A 124 -13.65 21.36 9.14
CA ASP A 124 -13.45 20.34 10.17
C ASP A 124 -12.56 19.19 9.69
N LEU A 125 -12.77 18.72 8.46
CA LEU A 125 -11.96 17.67 7.87
C LEU A 125 -10.53 18.16 7.61
N SER A 126 -10.38 19.33 7.03
CA SER A 126 -9.08 19.95 6.77
C SER A 126 -8.27 20.11 8.07
N SER A 127 -8.90 20.59 9.13
CA SER A 127 -8.28 20.72 10.45
C SER A 127 -7.79 19.39 11.02
N ARG A 128 -8.57 18.32 10.87
CA ARG A 128 -8.19 16.98 11.36
C ARG A 128 -7.09 16.35 10.50
N LEU A 129 -7.20 16.45 9.19
CA LEU A 129 -6.20 15.89 8.27
C LEU A 129 -4.87 16.63 8.34
N SER A 130 -4.86 17.92 8.71
CA SER A 130 -3.63 18.69 8.89
C SER A 130 -2.77 18.21 10.06
N THR A 131 -3.35 17.45 10.98
CA THR A 131 -2.60 16.86 12.10
C THR A 131 -1.83 15.59 11.71
N LEU A 132 -2.12 15.01 10.56
CA LEU A 132 -1.43 13.81 10.09
C LEU A 132 -0.01 14.16 9.63
N PRO A 133 1.00 13.39 10.04
CA PRO A 133 2.32 13.48 9.42
C PRO A 133 2.23 13.25 7.92
N VAL A 134 3.09 13.93 7.18
CA VAL A 134 3.11 13.90 5.72
C VAL A 134 4.47 13.39 5.27
N VAL A 135 4.48 12.35 4.44
CA VAL A 135 5.69 11.80 3.85
C VAL A 135 5.56 11.72 2.35
N GLU A 136 6.64 12.04 1.66
CA GLU A 136 6.72 12.01 0.21
C GLU A 136 7.41 10.72 -0.26
N ILE A 137 6.85 10.10 -1.29
CA ILE A 137 7.57 9.12 -2.11
C ILE A 137 7.86 9.80 -3.44
N LYS A 138 9.15 9.98 -3.73
CA LYS A 138 9.62 10.60 -4.98
C LYS A 138 9.61 9.59 -6.12
N GLN A 139 9.78 10.07 -7.34
CA GLN A 139 10.03 9.21 -8.49
C GLN A 139 11.23 8.31 -8.19
N PRO A 140 11.18 7.02 -8.62
CA PRO A 140 12.32 6.13 -8.50
C PRO A 140 13.56 6.78 -9.11
N ASP A 141 14.66 6.83 -8.36
CA ASP A 141 15.94 7.25 -8.89
C ASP A 141 16.61 6.13 -9.72
N ASP A 142 17.69 6.46 -10.41
CA ASP A 142 18.41 5.50 -11.28
C ASP A 142 18.94 4.31 -10.47
N GLU A 143 19.35 4.53 -9.22
CA GLU A 143 19.80 3.48 -8.31
C GLU A 143 18.69 2.49 -8.00
N LEU A 144 17.50 2.99 -7.65
CA LEU A 144 16.35 2.12 -7.39
C LEU A 144 15.94 1.32 -8.61
N ILE A 145 15.94 1.95 -9.78
CA ILE A 145 15.62 1.28 -11.05
C ILE A 145 16.62 0.15 -11.30
N LYS A 146 17.92 0.40 -11.12
CA LYS A 146 18.96 -0.63 -11.26
C LYS A 146 18.75 -1.79 -10.30
N GLN A 147 18.46 -1.51 -9.03
CA GLN A 147 18.24 -2.55 -8.02
C GLN A 147 17.00 -3.40 -8.34
N VAL A 148 15.92 -2.78 -8.79
CA VAL A 148 14.71 -3.49 -9.20
C VAL A 148 15.00 -4.41 -10.40
N MET A 149 15.70 -3.89 -11.41
CA MET A 149 16.06 -4.67 -12.60
C MET A 149 16.99 -5.83 -12.25
N GLN A 150 17.98 -5.59 -11.39
CA GLN A 150 18.90 -6.63 -10.95
C GLN A 150 18.18 -7.73 -10.18
N LYS A 151 17.27 -7.37 -9.27
CA LYS A 151 16.47 -8.34 -8.53
C LYS A 151 15.58 -9.19 -9.44
N LEU A 152 14.92 -8.58 -10.41
CA LEU A 152 14.11 -9.30 -11.39
C LEU A 152 14.97 -10.25 -12.22
N PHE A 153 16.18 -9.87 -12.59
CA PHE A 153 17.13 -10.69 -13.32
C PHE A 153 17.61 -11.89 -12.47
N GLU A 154 17.96 -11.67 -11.22
CA GLU A 154 18.36 -12.72 -10.28
C GLU A 154 17.22 -13.72 -10.04
N ASP A 155 16.00 -13.23 -9.79
CA ASP A 155 14.82 -14.07 -9.61
C ASP A 155 14.55 -14.94 -10.86
N ARG A 156 14.76 -14.39 -12.04
CA ARG A 156 14.63 -15.13 -13.29
C ARG A 156 15.71 -16.18 -13.47
N LEU A 157 16.97 -15.86 -13.13
CA LEU A 157 18.08 -16.82 -13.17
C LEU A 157 17.84 -18.00 -12.21
N ILE A 158 17.37 -17.74 -11.00
CA ILE A 158 17.04 -18.78 -10.02
C ILE A 158 15.94 -19.69 -10.57
N ALA A 159 14.90 -19.13 -11.17
CA ALA A 159 13.84 -19.91 -11.80
C ALA A 159 14.36 -20.77 -12.96
N ASP A 160 15.25 -20.22 -13.78
CA ASP A 160 15.87 -20.95 -14.90
C ASP A 160 16.79 -22.07 -14.39
N VAL A 161 17.54 -21.85 -13.31
CA VAL A 161 18.39 -22.88 -12.67
C VAL A 161 17.53 -23.99 -12.06
N GLU A 162 16.45 -23.66 -11.36
CA GLU A 162 15.53 -24.65 -10.81
C GLU A 162 14.91 -25.52 -11.90
N ILE A 163 14.60 -24.95 -13.07
CA ILE A 163 14.13 -25.70 -14.25
C ILE A 163 15.23 -26.61 -14.78
N PHE A 164 16.48 -26.20 -14.75
CA PHE A 164 17.63 -26.94 -15.23
C PHE A 164 18.04 -28.07 -14.28
N GLU A 165 17.97 -27.85 -12.97
CA GLU A 165 18.33 -28.85 -11.95
C GLU A 165 17.27 -29.93 -11.73
N ASN A 166 16.05 -29.73 -12.20
CA ASN A 166 14.96 -30.69 -12.11
C ASN A 166 14.38 -31.10 -13.48
N PRO A 167 15.21 -31.61 -14.43
CA PRO A 167 14.70 -32.03 -15.72
C PRO A 167 13.78 -33.25 -15.63
N ILE A 168 13.80 -33.99 -14.52
CA ILE A 168 13.07 -35.26 -14.32
C ILE A 168 11.56 -35.04 -14.13
N LYS A 169 11.10 -33.84 -13.92
CA LYS A 169 9.67 -33.54 -13.77
C LYS A 169 8.92 -33.35 -15.11
N ARG A 170 9.61 -33.46 -16.22
CA ARG A 170 9.02 -33.33 -17.57
C ARG A 170 9.12 -34.63 -18.32
N THR A 171 8.13 -35.48 -18.22
CA THR A 171 7.96 -36.60 -19.13
C THR A 171 6.97 -36.22 -20.22
N TYR A 172 7.35 -36.43 -21.46
CA TYR A 172 6.45 -36.31 -22.61
C TYR A 172 5.61 -37.56 -22.72
N THR A 173 4.30 -37.42 -22.81
CA THR A 173 3.42 -38.52 -23.18
C THR A 173 3.57 -38.82 -24.67
N GLN A 174 3.22 -40.02 -25.08
CA GLN A 174 3.29 -40.46 -26.50
C GLN A 174 2.47 -39.52 -27.44
N ASP A 175 1.58 -38.70 -26.89
CA ASP A 175 0.75 -37.73 -27.62
C ASP A 175 1.37 -36.33 -27.65
N GLY A 176 2.62 -36.17 -27.28
CA GLY A 176 3.31 -34.86 -27.26
C GLY A 176 2.86 -33.89 -26.16
N LYS A 177 2.09 -34.36 -25.20
CA LYS A 177 1.69 -33.56 -24.04
C LYS A 177 2.72 -33.70 -22.91
N ILE A 178 3.04 -32.54 -22.28
CA ILE A 178 3.95 -32.53 -21.14
C ILE A 178 3.17 -32.94 -19.88
N ASN A 179 3.58 -34.07 -19.28
CA ASN A 179 3.06 -34.49 -17.98
C ASN A 179 4.03 -34.04 -16.88
N PHE A 180 3.50 -33.36 -15.89
CA PHE A 180 4.20 -33.08 -14.66
C PHE A 180 3.87 -34.19 -13.66
N ASN A 181 4.73 -35.17 -13.52
CA ASN A 181 4.63 -36.09 -12.40
C ASN A 181 5.15 -35.41 -11.15
N GLY A 182 4.24 -35.12 -10.24
CA GLY A 182 4.60 -34.87 -8.85
C GLY A 182 5.17 -36.20 -8.32
N GLY A 183 6.48 -36.29 -8.20
CA GLY A 183 7.11 -37.41 -7.53
C GLY A 183 6.72 -37.43 -6.05
N ASP A 184 6.43 -38.59 -5.55
CA ASP A 184 6.31 -38.90 -4.12
C ASP A 184 7.58 -38.48 -3.35
#